data_1f8d5d1afafc3f365c8b63a2c203461f
#
_entry.id   1f8d5d1afafc3f365c8b63a2c203461f
#
_cell.length_a   1.000
_cell.length_b   1.000
_cell.length_c   1.000
_cell.angle_alpha   90.00
_cell.angle_beta   90.00
_cell.angle_gamma   90.00
#
_symmetry.space_group_name_H-M   'P 1'
#
loop_
_entity.id
_entity.type
_entity.pdbx_description
1 polymer ?
#
loop_
_entity_poly.entity_id
_entity_poly.type
_entity_poly.pdbx_seq_one_letter_code
_entity_poly.pdbx_strand_id
1 'polypeptide(L)'
;MKIDWKAFLEGAGAELVDGRVLHFGNPVRERKVALSGLVFADLSHLGVIAVHGADAESFLQSQLGNDVGQVGGSTSQLSSYSTPKGRMLGLMRVFRQGDTWYLRLPRDTLEAVIQRLRMFVMRADVTLEDVSDNFIAIGVSGEQAGEELTAVTGAVPGAVDEVTHAADYTLLRVPGIQPRYEVYINSRDAAQRIWDSLNVHGAPVGESVWRLLEIYAGIPTIFAATSELFVAQMANLQLL
;
A
#
# COMPACT_ATOMS: atom_id res chain seq x y z
N MET A 1 -3.99 2.19 -12.92
CA MET A 1 -5.42 2.27 -12.47
C MET A 1 -6.31 1.64 -13.53
N LYS A 2 -7.23 0.75 -13.16
CA LYS A 2 -8.22 0.15 -14.06
C LYS A 2 -9.13 1.24 -14.67
N ILE A 3 -9.42 1.15 -15.97
CA ILE A 3 -10.20 2.16 -16.70
C ILE A 3 -11.59 2.36 -16.07
N ASP A 4 -12.27 1.26 -15.73
CA ASP A 4 -13.60 1.31 -15.12
C ASP A 4 -13.61 1.93 -13.71
N TRP A 5 -12.51 1.73 -12.95
CA TRP A 5 -12.37 2.32 -11.63
C TRP A 5 -12.08 3.82 -11.72
N LYS A 6 -11.30 4.23 -12.72
CA LYS A 6 -11.07 5.65 -13.02
C LYS A 6 -12.39 6.36 -13.30
N ALA A 7 -13.21 5.81 -14.21
CA ALA A 7 -14.51 6.40 -14.55
C ALA A 7 -15.45 6.47 -13.33
N PHE A 8 -15.41 5.48 -12.45
CA PHE A 8 -16.16 5.50 -11.19
C PHE A 8 -15.72 6.65 -10.28
N LEU A 9 -14.42 6.84 -10.09
CA LEU A 9 -13.87 7.92 -9.25
C LEU A 9 -14.20 9.31 -9.82
N GLU A 10 -14.11 9.50 -11.15
CA GLU A 10 -14.52 10.72 -11.83
C GLU A 10 -16.02 11.01 -11.60
N GLY A 11 -16.86 9.97 -11.69
CA GLY A 11 -18.29 10.05 -11.37
C GLY A 11 -18.57 10.37 -9.89
N ALA A 12 -17.69 9.98 -8.99
CA ALA A 12 -17.73 10.30 -7.55
C ALA A 12 -17.17 11.71 -7.23
N GLY A 13 -16.74 12.47 -8.24
CA GLY A 13 -16.25 13.83 -8.09
C GLY A 13 -14.74 13.97 -7.92
N ALA A 14 -13.97 12.92 -8.23
CA ALA A 14 -12.52 13.00 -8.20
C ALA A 14 -11.97 13.85 -9.36
N GLU A 15 -11.04 14.74 -9.04
CA GLU A 15 -10.16 15.35 -10.03
C GLU A 15 -8.89 14.50 -10.17
N LEU A 16 -8.61 14.01 -11.38
CA LEU A 16 -7.49 13.15 -11.67
C LEU A 16 -6.45 13.82 -12.58
N VAL A 17 -5.17 13.66 -12.22
CA VAL A 17 -4.03 14.04 -13.07
C VAL A 17 -3.07 12.86 -13.14
N ASP A 18 -2.68 12.47 -14.34
CA ASP A 18 -1.77 11.35 -14.62
C ASP A 18 -2.17 10.04 -13.90
N GLY A 19 -3.48 9.78 -13.81
CA GLY A 19 -4.03 8.58 -13.18
C GLY A 19 -3.98 8.59 -11.65
N ARG A 20 -3.76 9.74 -11.02
CA ARG A 20 -3.78 9.95 -9.56
C ARG A 20 -4.94 10.87 -9.17
N VAL A 21 -5.57 10.58 -8.06
CA VAL A 21 -6.62 11.43 -7.51
C VAL A 21 -5.99 12.59 -6.76
N LEU A 22 -6.17 13.81 -7.26
CA LEU A 22 -5.68 15.03 -6.60
C LEU A 22 -6.54 15.40 -5.40
N HIS A 23 -7.86 15.45 -5.59
CA HIS A 23 -8.86 15.79 -4.57
C HIS A 23 -10.28 15.45 -5.03
N PHE A 24 -11.24 15.60 -4.12
CA PHE A 24 -12.69 15.51 -4.36
C PHE A 24 -13.36 16.89 -4.17
N GLY A 25 -12.80 17.91 -4.83
CA GLY A 25 -13.35 19.27 -4.91
C GLY A 25 -12.83 20.26 -3.89
N ASN A 26 -12.42 19.85 -2.68
CA ASN A 26 -11.95 20.79 -1.64
C ASN A 26 -10.74 20.28 -0.84
N PRO A 27 -9.52 20.44 -1.35
CA PRO A 27 -8.31 19.89 -0.73
C PRO A 27 -8.00 20.50 0.66
N VAL A 28 -8.49 21.71 0.95
CA VAL A 28 -8.33 22.32 2.29
C VAL A 28 -9.22 21.62 3.31
N ARG A 29 -10.49 21.36 2.95
CA ARG A 29 -11.43 20.63 3.79
C ARG A 29 -10.97 19.18 3.99
N GLU A 30 -10.52 18.52 2.94
CA GLU A 30 -10.02 17.13 2.98
C GLU A 30 -8.90 16.99 4.02
N ARG A 31 -7.91 17.89 4.01
CA ARG A 31 -6.82 17.89 5.00
C ARG A 31 -7.31 18.09 6.44
N LYS A 32 -8.32 18.94 6.65
CA LYS A 32 -8.87 19.17 8.00
C LYS A 32 -9.62 17.94 8.52
N VAL A 33 -10.45 17.34 7.67
CA VAL A 33 -11.23 16.15 8.04
C VAL A 33 -10.33 14.95 8.32
N ALA A 34 -9.22 14.79 7.59
CA ALA A 34 -8.30 13.68 7.77
C ALA A 34 -7.64 13.60 9.16
N LEU A 35 -7.62 14.69 9.92
CA LEU A 35 -7.01 14.71 11.26
C LEU A 35 -7.99 14.33 12.38
N SER A 36 -9.29 14.31 12.14
CA SER A 36 -10.30 14.11 13.18
C SER A 36 -11.52 13.31 12.76
N GLY A 37 -11.67 13.01 11.47
CA GLY A 37 -12.80 12.28 10.90
C GLY A 37 -12.40 10.99 10.20
N LEU A 38 -13.40 10.29 9.70
CA LEU A 38 -13.22 9.14 8.82
C LEU A 38 -12.93 9.64 7.40
N VAL A 39 -11.79 9.21 6.83
CA VAL A 39 -11.43 9.49 5.45
C VAL A 39 -11.02 8.22 4.71
N PHE A 40 -11.22 8.22 3.40
CA PHE A 40 -10.77 7.13 2.54
C PHE A 40 -10.23 7.68 1.21
N ALA A 41 -9.23 6.99 0.66
CA ALA A 41 -8.49 7.44 -0.51
C ALA A 41 -8.30 6.29 -1.51
N ASP A 42 -8.31 6.60 -2.81
CA ASP A 42 -7.75 5.71 -3.82
C ASP A 42 -6.23 5.66 -3.71
N LEU A 43 -5.68 4.44 -3.71
CA LEU A 43 -4.24 4.21 -3.59
C LEU A 43 -3.60 3.76 -4.91
N SER A 44 -4.17 4.09 -6.07
CA SER A 44 -3.62 3.72 -7.38
C SER A 44 -2.23 4.32 -7.69
N HIS A 45 -1.78 5.28 -6.88
CA HIS A 45 -0.41 5.81 -6.91
C HIS A 45 0.62 4.83 -6.31
N LEU A 46 0.17 3.80 -5.62
CA LEU A 46 0.98 2.68 -5.17
C LEU A 46 0.91 1.54 -6.18
N GLY A 47 2.02 0.82 -6.31
CA GLY A 47 2.12 -0.38 -7.11
C GLY A 47 2.36 -1.62 -6.25
N VAL A 48 2.13 -2.78 -6.83
CA VAL A 48 2.30 -4.07 -6.17
C VAL A 48 3.08 -5.00 -7.09
N ILE A 49 4.20 -5.53 -6.59
CA ILE A 49 4.96 -6.60 -7.23
C ILE A 49 4.56 -7.92 -6.57
N ALA A 50 4.12 -8.90 -7.35
CA ALA A 50 3.99 -10.28 -6.89
C ALA A 50 5.32 -11.01 -7.10
N VAL A 51 5.72 -11.80 -6.08
CA VAL A 51 6.91 -12.65 -6.12
C VAL A 51 6.49 -14.05 -5.72
N HIS A 52 6.72 -15.02 -6.58
CA HIS A 52 6.38 -16.43 -6.36
C HIS A 52 7.45 -17.36 -6.92
N GLY A 53 7.41 -18.63 -6.53
CA GLY A 53 8.38 -19.66 -6.84
C GLY A 53 8.94 -20.30 -5.57
N ALA A 54 9.54 -21.47 -5.70
CA ALA A 54 10.01 -22.25 -4.56
C ALA A 54 11.11 -21.51 -3.76
N ASP A 55 11.87 -20.63 -4.41
CA ASP A 55 12.96 -19.89 -3.80
C ASP A 55 12.57 -18.44 -3.42
N ALA A 56 11.27 -18.07 -3.52
CA ALA A 56 10.83 -16.66 -3.33
C ALA A 56 11.21 -16.09 -1.97
N GLU A 57 11.02 -16.84 -0.87
CA GLU A 57 11.37 -16.39 0.49
C GLU A 57 12.87 -16.17 0.64
N SER A 58 13.69 -17.15 0.27
CA SER A 58 15.15 -17.07 0.37
C SER A 58 15.73 -15.97 -0.52
N PHE A 59 15.14 -15.77 -1.70
CA PHE A 59 15.49 -14.68 -2.59
C PHE A 59 15.20 -13.33 -1.94
N LEU A 60 13.97 -13.10 -1.46
CA LEU A 60 13.60 -11.85 -0.80
C LEU A 60 14.44 -11.59 0.44
N GLN A 61 14.73 -12.63 1.25
CA GLN A 61 15.63 -12.53 2.41
C GLN A 61 17.02 -12.03 2.01
N SER A 62 17.52 -12.40 0.85
CA SER A 62 18.84 -11.96 0.37
C SER A 62 18.84 -10.55 -0.21
N GLN A 63 17.69 -9.97 -0.54
CA GLN A 63 17.56 -8.67 -1.20
C GLN A 63 17.07 -7.56 -0.28
N LEU A 64 16.23 -7.89 0.70
CA LEU A 64 15.55 -6.91 1.54
C LEU A 64 16.25 -6.70 2.88
N GLY A 65 16.02 -5.54 3.48
CA GLY A 65 16.74 -5.12 4.68
C GLY A 65 16.18 -5.66 6.00
N ASN A 66 14.93 -6.17 6.01
CA ASN A 66 14.32 -6.79 7.18
C ASN A 66 14.21 -8.31 7.01
N ASP A 67 14.05 -9.01 8.14
CA ASP A 67 13.88 -10.47 8.17
C ASP A 67 12.51 -10.86 7.58
N VAL A 68 12.53 -11.29 6.31
CA VAL A 68 11.35 -11.71 5.56
C VAL A 68 10.69 -12.94 6.19
N GLY A 69 11.45 -13.79 6.88
CA GLY A 69 10.93 -14.95 7.59
C GLY A 69 9.92 -14.60 8.71
N GLN A 70 9.86 -13.33 9.15
CA GLN A 70 8.85 -12.86 10.10
C GLN A 70 7.50 -12.56 9.45
N VAL A 71 7.42 -12.53 8.12
CA VAL A 71 6.17 -12.26 7.38
C VAL A 71 5.42 -13.58 7.17
N GLY A 72 4.45 -13.83 8.04
CA GLY A 72 3.50 -14.94 7.90
C GLY A 72 2.27 -14.59 7.07
N GLY A 73 1.30 -15.52 7.02
CA GLY A 73 0.03 -15.29 6.34
C GLY A 73 -0.88 -14.24 6.98
N SER A 74 -0.57 -13.79 8.20
CA SER A 74 -1.36 -12.80 8.94
C SER A 74 -0.56 -11.57 9.36
N THR A 75 0.65 -11.40 8.84
CA THR A 75 1.54 -10.27 9.19
C THR A 75 2.12 -9.60 7.95
N SER A 76 2.44 -8.32 8.07
CA SER A 76 3.17 -7.54 7.08
C SER A 76 4.32 -6.81 7.75
N GLN A 77 5.28 -6.32 6.98
CA GLN A 77 6.36 -5.48 7.49
C GLN A 77 6.81 -4.46 6.46
N LEU A 78 7.41 -3.36 6.92
CA LEU A 78 8.19 -2.48 6.07
C LEU A 78 9.58 -3.06 5.86
N SER A 79 10.07 -3.05 4.62
CA SER A 79 11.42 -3.50 4.30
C SER A 79 12.06 -2.60 3.25
N SER A 80 13.32 -2.23 3.46
CA SER A 80 14.09 -1.46 2.50
C SER A 80 14.75 -2.36 1.47
N TYR A 81 14.83 -1.89 0.23
CA TYR A 81 15.69 -2.43 -0.79
C TYR A 81 16.81 -1.44 -1.08
N SER A 82 18.06 -1.86 -0.97
CA SER A 82 19.20 -0.96 -0.97
C SER A 82 20.29 -1.40 -1.95
N THR A 83 21.12 -0.44 -2.34
CA THR A 83 22.39 -0.73 -3.05
C THR A 83 23.40 -1.38 -2.10
N PRO A 84 24.49 -1.99 -2.61
CA PRO A 84 25.60 -2.50 -1.77
C PRO A 84 26.26 -1.43 -0.88
N LYS A 85 26.03 -0.13 -1.18
CA LYS A 85 26.48 0.99 -0.35
C LYS A 85 25.47 1.42 0.71
N GLY A 86 24.39 0.64 0.92
CA GLY A 86 23.33 0.92 1.88
C GLY A 86 22.37 2.04 1.49
N ARG A 87 22.41 2.55 0.25
CA ARG A 87 21.48 3.58 -0.24
C ARG A 87 20.17 2.94 -0.66
N MET A 88 19.06 3.43 -0.13
CA MET A 88 17.73 2.88 -0.44
C MET A 88 17.31 3.17 -1.88
N LEU A 89 16.96 2.13 -2.60
CA LEU A 89 16.35 2.16 -3.94
C LEU A 89 14.82 2.22 -3.84
N GLY A 90 14.28 1.63 -2.79
CA GLY A 90 12.87 1.59 -2.48
C GLY A 90 12.62 1.22 -1.03
N LEU A 91 11.46 1.59 -0.55
CA LEU A 91 10.89 1.11 0.71
C LEU A 91 9.53 0.51 0.40
N MET A 92 9.31 -0.70 0.83
CA MET A 92 8.12 -1.45 0.48
C MET A 92 7.48 -2.11 1.70
N ARG A 93 6.17 -2.21 1.68
CA ARG A 93 5.44 -3.06 2.60
C ARG A 93 5.35 -4.46 2.00
N VAL A 94 5.80 -5.42 2.76
CA VAL A 94 5.83 -6.84 2.39
C VAL A 94 4.70 -7.55 3.12
N PHE A 95 3.90 -8.32 2.41
CA PHE A 95 2.89 -9.22 2.96
C PHE A 95 2.77 -10.47 2.09
N ARG A 96 2.08 -11.50 2.58
CA ARG A 96 2.00 -12.80 1.91
C ARG A 96 0.57 -13.32 1.90
N GLN A 97 0.16 -13.91 0.78
CA GLN A 97 -1.10 -14.65 0.68
C GLN A 97 -0.82 -16.02 0.01
N GLY A 98 -1.01 -17.10 0.74
CA GLY A 98 -0.58 -18.42 0.30
C GLY A 98 0.93 -18.44 0.05
N ASP A 99 1.34 -18.87 -1.13
CA ASP A 99 2.75 -18.94 -1.54
C ASP A 99 3.23 -17.69 -2.31
N THR A 100 2.37 -16.69 -2.47
CA THR A 100 2.69 -15.46 -3.17
C THR A 100 3.04 -14.35 -2.19
N TRP A 101 4.19 -13.74 -2.39
CA TRP A 101 4.65 -12.54 -1.70
C TRP A 101 4.25 -11.30 -2.48
N TYR A 102 3.84 -10.27 -1.79
CA TYR A 102 3.46 -8.98 -2.37
C TYR A 102 4.33 -7.88 -1.79
N LEU A 103 4.91 -7.08 -2.68
CA LEU A 103 5.74 -5.92 -2.35
C LEU A 103 4.99 -4.66 -2.78
N ARG A 104 4.46 -3.89 -1.83
CA ARG A 104 3.77 -2.63 -2.10
C ARG A 104 4.76 -1.46 -1.97
N LEU A 105 4.87 -0.65 -3.02
CA LEU A 105 5.77 0.49 -3.10
C LEU A 105 5.16 1.61 -3.98
N PRO A 106 5.74 2.84 -3.99
CA PRO A 106 5.31 3.87 -4.93
C PRO A 106 5.42 3.39 -6.39
N ARG A 107 4.40 3.68 -7.19
CA ARG A 107 4.33 3.23 -8.59
C ARG A 107 5.46 3.81 -9.46
N ASP A 108 5.95 5.00 -9.13
CA ASP A 108 7.05 5.65 -9.86
C ASP A 108 8.41 4.95 -9.69
N THR A 109 8.60 4.15 -8.62
CA THR A 109 9.82 3.37 -8.40
C THR A 109 9.69 1.91 -8.82
N LEU A 110 8.46 1.42 -9.06
CA LEU A 110 8.16 0.00 -9.25
C LEU A 110 8.97 -0.62 -10.40
N GLU A 111 8.96 0.00 -11.58
CA GLU A 111 9.65 -0.55 -12.76
C GLU A 111 11.17 -0.66 -12.50
N ALA A 112 11.78 0.37 -11.92
CA ALA A 112 13.21 0.34 -11.61
C ALA A 112 13.55 -0.74 -10.57
N VAL A 113 12.70 -0.92 -9.56
CA VAL A 113 12.87 -1.95 -8.51
C VAL A 113 12.71 -3.35 -9.09
N ILE A 114 11.64 -3.62 -9.87
CA ILE A 114 11.40 -4.96 -10.43
C ILE A 114 12.48 -5.37 -11.42
N GLN A 115 12.93 -4.46 -12.28
CA GLN A 115 14.04 -4.71 -13.22
C GLN A 115 15.33 -5.04 -12.49
N ARG A 116 15.63 -4.29 -11.43
CA ARG A 116 16.83 -4.55 -10.63
C ARG A 116 16.75 -5.88 -9.86
N LEU A 117 15.63 -6.20 -9.24
CA LEU A 117 15.43 -7.50 -8.58
C LEU A 117 15.61 -8.66 -9.55
N ARG A 118 15.05 -8.56 -10.76
CA ARG A 118 15.20 -9.57 -11.82
C ARG A 118 16.64 -9.90 -12.16
N MET A 119 17.56 -8.93 -12.09
CA MET A 119 18.99 -9.19 -12.34
C MET A 119 19.62 -10.15 -11.33
N PHE A 120 19.06 -10.29 -10.14
CA PHE A 120 19.57 -11.14 -9.08
C PHE A 120 18.86 -12.48 -8.95
N VAL A 121 17.82 -12.74 -9.74
CA VAL A 121 17.10 -14.04 -9.75
C VAL A 121 18.03 -15.18 -10.19
N MET A 122 18.88 -14.94 -11.19
CA MET A 122 19.89 -15.88 -11.72
C MET A 122 19.31 -17.29 -11.97
N ARG A 123 19.57 -18.24 -11.05
CA ARG A 123 19.14 -19.66 -11.13
C ARG A 123 18.03 -20.01 -10.14
N ALA A 124 17.59 -19.05 -9.35
CA ALA A 124 16.51 -19.26 -8.37
C ALA A 124 15.17 -19.47 -9.09
N ASP A 125 14.34 -20.36 -8.55
CA ASP A 125 12.95 -20.51 -8.97
C ASP A 125 12.11 -19.37 -8.40
N VAL A 126 12.19 -18.20 -9.07
CA VAL A 126 11.51 -16.97 -8.67
C VAL A 126 10.97 -16.23 -9.88
N THR A 127 9.72 -15.85 -9.82
CA THR A 127 9.06 -14.97 -10.80
C THR A 127 8.61 -13.69 -10.12
N LEU A 128 8.88 -12.54 -10.77
CA LEU A 128 8.45 -11.23 -10.32
C LEU A 128 7.55 -10.60 -11.39
N GLU A 129 6.36 -10.16 -10.98
CA GLU A 129 5.35 -9.58 -11.87
C GLU A 129 4.78 -8.28 -11.28
N ASP A 130 4.56 -7.26 -12.13
CA ASP A 130 3.74 -6.11 -11.76
C ASP A 130 2.27 -6.53 -11.80
N VAL A 131 1.66 -6.63 -10.64
CA VAL A 131 0.24 -6.98 -10.46
C VAL A 131 -0.59 -5.80 -9.97
N SER A 132 -0.07 -4.59 -10.09
CA SER A 132 -0.72 -3.36 -9.60
C SER A 132 -2.14 -3.19 -10.14
N ASP A 133 -2.36 -3.57 -11.40
CA ASP A 133 -3.68 -3.45 -12.03
C ASP A 133 -4.61 -4.67 -11.78
N ASN A 134 -4.16 -5.68 -11.02
CA ASN A 134 -5.04 -6.76 -10.55
C ASN A 134 -5.89 -6.32 -9.35
N PHE A 135 -5.47 -5.27 -8.65
CA PHE A 135 -6.15 -4.76 -7.46
C PHE A 135 -6.76 -3.38 -7.69
N ILE A 136 -7.82 -3.09 -6.96
CA ILE A 136 -8.23 -1.75 -6.58
C ILE A 136 -7.79 -1.59 -5.13
N ALA A 137 -6.98 -0.58 -4.84
CA ALA A 137 -6.48 -0.34 -3.50
C ALA A 137 -7.14 0.91 -2.89
N ILE A 138 -7.72 0.75 -1.70
CA ILE A 138 -8.39 1.81 -0.94
C ILE A 138 -7.72 1.95 0.41
N GLY A 139 -7.29 3.17 0.76
CA GLY A 139 -6.83 3.50 2.11
C GLY A 139 -7.97 4.04 2.94
N VAL A 140 -8.04 3.66 4.22
CA VAL A 140 -9.07 4.14 5.17
C VAL A 140 -8.39 4.57 6.45
N SER A 141 -8.75 5.75 6.99
CA SER A 141 -8.18 6.27 8.23
C SER A 141 -9.21 7.03 9.05
N GLY A 142 -9.17 6.85 10.37
CA GLY A 142 -10.04 7.51 11.34
C GLY A 142 -10.35 6.59 12.52
N GLU A 143 -10.82 7.16 13.63
CA GLU A 143 -11.18 6.38 14.83
C GLU A 143 -12.23 5.29 14.54
N GLN A 144 -13.17 5.57 13.62
CA GLN A 144 -14.23 4.66 13.22
C GLN A 144 -13.85 3.72 12.07
N ALA A 145 -12.63 3.85 11.51
CA ALA A 145 -12.23 3.09 10.32
C ALA A 145 -12.36 1.57 10.47
N GLY A 146 -12.01 1.04 11.65
CA GLY A 146 -12.14 -0.38 11.94
C GLY A 146 -13.59 -0.87 12.00
N GLU A 147 -14.48 -0.08 12.59
CA GLU A 147 -15.92 -0.39 12.71
C GLU A 147 -16.59 -0.37 11.33
N GLU A 148 -16.38 0.69 10.57
CA GLU A 148 -16.94 0.87 9.22
C GLU A 148 -16.44 -0.20 8.24
N LEU A 149 -15.16 -0.53 8.28
CA LEU A 149 -14.63 -1.63 7.48
C LEU A 149 -15.20 -2.99 7.94
N THR A 150 -15.32 -3.25 9.25
CA THR A 150 -15.90 -4.50 9.76
C THR A 150 -17.34 -4.68 9.29
N ALA A 151 -18.12 -3.60 9.24
CA ALA A 151 -19.50 -3.66 8.77
C ALA A 151 -19.65 -4.16 7.33
N VAL A 152 -18.69 -3.88 6.46
CA VAL A 152 -18.73 -4.25 5.03
C VAL A 152 -17.88 -5.47 4.70
N THR A 153 -16.84 -5.76 5.51
CA THR A 153 -15.90 -6.86 5.26
C THR A 153 -16.04 -8.04 6.22
N GLY A 154 -16.76 -7.86 7.34
CA GLY A 154 -16.96 -8.85 8.38
C GLY A 154 -15.85 -8.93 9.43
N ALA A 155 -14.59 -8.62 9.05
CA ALA A 155 -13.46 -8.62 9.97
C ALA A 155 -12.34 -7.71 9.47
N VAL A 156 -11.58 -7.12 10.41
CA VAL A 156 -10.39 -6.31 10.14
C VAL A 156 -9.22 -6.74 11.02
N PRO A 157 -7.97 -6.46 10.61
CA PRO A 157 -6.79 -6.69 11.45
C PRO A 157 -6.87 -5.90 12.77
N GLY A 158 -6.53 -6.55 13.88
CA GLY A 158 -6.62 -5.98 15.24
C GLY A 158 -5.43 -5.12 15.64
N ALA A 159 -4.22 -5.48 15.22
CA ALA A 159 -2.98 -4.76 15.53
C ALA A 159 -2.28 -4.23 14.28
N VAL A 160 -1.42 -3.23 14.46
CA VAL A 160 -0.55 -2.72 13.39
C VAL A 160 0.29 -3.86 12.82
N ASP A 161 0.48 -3.85 11.50
CA ASP A 161 1.15 -4.87 10.71
C ASP A 161 0.44 -6.23 10.61
N GLU A 162 -0.71 -6.40 11.23
CA GLU A 162 -1.56 -7.56 10.96
C GLU A 162 -2.25 -7.45 9.59
N VAL A 163 -2.51 -8.64 9.03
CA VAL A 163 -3.16 -8.84 7.72
C VAL A 163 -4.34 -9.80 7.88
N THR A 164 -5.44 -9.48 7.22
CA THR A 164 -6.61 -10.35 7.10
C THR A 164 -6.91 -10.59 5.63
N HIS A 165 -7.12 -11.85 5.25
CA HIS A 165 -7.47 -12.25 3.89
C HIS A 165 -8.90 -12.74 3.82
N ALA A 166 -9.58 -12.38 2.73
CA ALA A 166 -10.88 -12.94 2.33
C ALA A 166 -10.85 -13.27 0.82
N ALA A 167 -11.95 -13.79 0.29
CA ALA A 167 -12.02 -14.19 -1.11
C ALA A 167 -11.77 -13.02 -2.08
N ASP A 168 -12.32 -11.85 -1.77
CA ASP A 168 -12.31 -10.70 -2.67
C ASP A 168 -11.30 -9.62 -2.28
N TYR A 169 -10.65 -9.72 -1.09
CA TYR A 169 -9.78 -8.64 -0.59
C TYR A 169 -8.74 -9.13 0.43
N THR A 170 -7.69 -8.33 0.53
CA THR A 170 -6.70 -8.40 1.61
C THR A 170 -6.68 -7.06 2.34
N LEU A 171 -6.84 -7.08 3.66
CA LEU A 171 -6.74 -5.91 4.53
C LEU A 171 -5.44 -5.92 5.32
N LEU A 172 -4.76 -4.79 5.33
CA LEU A 172 -3.59 -4.55 6.17
C LEU A 172 -3.91 -3.43 7.15
N ARG A 173 -3.60 -3.62 8.44
CA ARG A 173 -3.56 -2.50 9.37
C ARG A 173 -2.16 -1.89 9.36
N VAL A 174 -2.07 -0.63 8.95
CA VAL A 174 -0.80 0.07 8.81
C VAL A 174 -0.62 1.13 9.92
N PRO A 175 0.62 1.53 10.25
CA PRO A 175 0.85 2.57 11.26
C PRO A 175 0.13 3.88 10.94
N GLY A 176 -0.40 4.55 11.95
CA GLY A 176 -1.10 5.83 11.83
C GLY A 176 -1.28 6.49 13.19
N ILE A 177 -1.55 7.81 13.21
CA ILE A 177 -1.95 8.54 14.43
C ILE A 177 -3.37 8.17 14.88
N GLN A 178 -4.16 7.61 13.96
CA GLN A 178 -5.46 7.00 14.16
C GLN A 178 -5.44 5.62 13.50
N PRO A 179 -6.41 4.71 13.77
CA PRO A 179 -6.55 3.47 13.05
C PRO A 179 -6.52 3.68 11.53
N ARG A 180 -5.61 3.00 10.84
CA ARG A 180 -5.38 3.17 9.41
C ARG A 180 -5.22 1.81 8.74
N TYR A 181 -5.91 1.64 7.61
CA TYR A 181 -5.97 0.39 6.87
C TYR A 181 -5.71 0.61 5.38
N GLU A 182 -5.15 -0.41 4.73
CA GLU A 182 -5.07 -0.53 3.29
C GLU A 182 -5.87 -1.77 2.87
N VAL A 183 -6.76 -1.62 1.90
CA VAL A 183 -7.61 -2.69 1.38
C VAL A 183 -7.26 -2.93 -0.08
N TYR A 184 -6.77 -4.12 -0.40
CA TYR A 184 -6.44 -4.56 -1.76
C TYR A 184 -7.55 -5.47 -2.25
N ILE A 185 -8.27 -5.06 -3.26
CA ILE A 185 -9.54 -5.65 -3.71
C ILE A 185 -9.37 -6.15 -5.14
N ASN A 186 -9.63 -7.43 -5.40
CA ASN A 186 -9.52 -8.03 -6.72
C ASN A 186 -10.80 -7.91 -7.58
N SER A 187 -11.94 -7.57 -6.94
CA SER A 187 -13.25 -7.43 -7.57
C SER A 187 -13.71 -5.98 -7.59
N ARG A 188 -14.12 -5.47 -8.76
CA ARG A 188 -14.68 -4.12 -8.89
C ARG A 188 -15.94 -3.93 -8.06
N ASP A 189 -16.83 -4.92 -8.08
CA ASP A 189 -18.10 -4.82 -7.35
C ASP A 189 -17.86 -4.77 -5.83
N ALA A 190 -16.88 -5.52 -5.33
CA ALA A 190 -16.48 -5.44 -3.94
C ALA A 190 -15.87 -4.07 -3.61
N ALA A 191 -15.03 -3.52 -4.48
CA ALA A 191 -14.45 -2.20 -4.29
C ALA A 191 -15.52 -1.10 -4.26
N GLN A 192 -16.51 -1.17 -5.16
CA GLN A 192 -17.61 -0.23 -5.17
C GLN A 192 -18.45 -0.33 -3.90
N ARG A 193 -18.83 -1.54 -3.46
CA ARG A 193 -19.56 -1.73 -2.19
C ARG A 193 -18.82 -1.14 -1.00
N ILE A 194 -17.50 -1.39 -0.89
CA ILE A 194 -16.68 -0.83 0.20
C ILE A 194 -16.65 0.70 0.11
N TRP A 195 -16.42 1.26 -1.08
CA TRP A 195 -16.42 2.70 -1.31
C TRP A 195 -17.75 3.35 -0.92
N ASP A 196 -18.86 2.81 -1.40
CA ASP A 196 -20.20 3.35 -1.13
C ASP A 196 -20.55 3.28 0.36
N SER A 197 -20.18 2.19 1.05
CA SER A 197 -20.33 2.06 2.50
C SER A 197 -19.54 3.12 3.26
N LEU A 198 -18.25 3.29 2.92
CA LEU A 198 -17.40 4.29 3.56
C LEU A 198 -17.88 5.72 3.29
N ASN A 199 -18.50 5.98 2.12
CA ASN A 199 -18.99 7.30 1.74
C ASN A 199 -20.24 7.75 2.52
N VAL A 200 -20.86 6.85 3.30
CA VAL A 200 -22.01 7.20 4.16
C VAL A 200 -21.57 8.09 5.33
N HIS A 201 -20.46 7.75 5.99
CA HIS A 201 -20.00 8.44 7.19
C HIS A 201 -18.62 9.08 7.02
N GLY A 202 -17.87 8.71 6.00
CA GLY A 202 -16.52 9.19 5.70
C GLY A 202 -16.47 10.19 4.56
N ALA A 203 -15.31 10.78 4.35
CA ALA A 203 -15.04 11.68 3.26
C ALA A 203 -13.96 11.10 2.33
N PRO A 204 -14.20 11.04 1.00
CA PRO A 204 -13.15 10.71 0.06
C PRO A 204 -12.11 11.84 0.02
N VAL A 205 -10.83 11.46 -0.08
CA VAL A 205 -9.70 12.40 -0.09
C VAL A 205 -8.69 12.04 -1.16
N GLY A 206 -7.95 13.03 -1.63
CA GLY A 206 -6.91 12.84 -2.64
C GLY A 206 -5.60 12.24 -2.07
N GLU A 207 -4.73 11.82 -2.99
CA GLU A 207 -3.40 11.24 -2.68
C GLU A 207 -2.60 12.10 -1.71
N SER A 208 -2.61 13.42 -1.87
CA SER A 208 -1.84 14.33 -1.02
C SER A 208 -2.23 14.25 0.46
N VAL A 209 -3.49 13.94 0.75
CA VAL A 209 -3.99 13.75 2.11
C VAL A 209 -3.54 12.40 2.67
N TRP A 210 -3.60 11.32 1.86
CA TRP A 210 -3.06 10.03 2.28
C TRP A 210 -1.57 10.11 2.62
N ARG A 211 -0.79 10.80 1.78
CA ARG A 211 0.64 11.06 2.04
C ARG A 211 0.87 11.89 3.31
N LEU A 212 0.00 12.86 3.59
CA LEU A 212 0.06 13.60 4.85
C LEU A 212 -0.12 12.68 6.06
N LEU A 213 -1.04 11.72 5.99
CA LEU A 213 -1.24 10.71 7.05
C LEU A 213 -0.02 9.79 7.21
N GLU A 214 0.68 9.44 6.12
CA GLU A 214 1.95 8.70 6.20
C GLU A 214 3.05 9.51 6.92
N ILE A 215 3.15 10.80 6.61
CA ILE A 215 4.09 11.72 7.28
C ILE A 215 3.81 11.80 8.79
N TYR A 216 2.54 11.94 9.18
CA TYR A 216 2.15 11.95 10.60
C TYR A 216 2.41 10.61 11.30
N ALA A 217 2.32 9.50 10.57
CA ALA A 217 2.66 8.17 11.08
C ALA A 217 4.18 7.93 11.15
N GLY A 218 5.01 8.87 10.68
CA GLY A 218 6.46 8.71 10.61
C GLY A 218 6.94 7.71 9.55
N ILE A 219 6.09 7.34 8.60
CA ILE A 219 6.42 6.37 7.55
C ILE A 219 7.11 7.11 6.40
N PRO A 220 8.39 6.83 6.13
CA PRO A 220 9.08 7.42 5.00
C PRO A 220 8.63 6.78 3.68
N THR A 221 8.77 7.53 2.60
CA THR A 221 8.50 7.05 1.25
C THR A 221 9.69 7.36 0.35
N ILE A 222 10.17 6.38 -0.39
CA ILE A 222 11.22 6.55 -1.39
C ILE A 222 10.57 6.62 -2.77
N PHE A 223 10.61 7.80 -3.36
CA PHE A 223 10.18 8.07 -4.73
C PHE A 223 11.34 7.98 -5.71
N ALA A 224 11.06 7.92 -7.00
CA ALA A 224 12.09 7.91 -8.04
C ALA A 224 13.08 9.09 -7.88
N ALA A 225 12.59 10.28 -7.54
CA ALA A 225 13.41 11.47 -7.30
C ALA A 225 14.30 11.39 -6.04
N THR A 226 14.00 10.50 -5.10
CA THR A 226 14.74 10.35 -3.83
C THR A 226 15.46 9.01 -3.71
N SER A 227 15.39 8.17 -4.74
CA SER A 227 16.11 6.91 -4.81
C SER A 227 17.62 7.17 -4.69
N GLU A 228 18.31 6.33 -3.93
CA GLU A 228 19.74 6.40 -3.59
C GLU A 228 20.19 7.63 -2.78
N LEU A 229 19.29 8.52 -2.35
CA LEU A 229 19.67 9.68 -1.55
C LEU A 229 19.87 9.36 -0.07
N PHE A 230 19.15 8.38 0.48
CA PHE A 230 19.12 8.09 1.90
C PHE A 230 19.56 6.66 2.22
N VAL A 231 20.13 6.47 3.40
CA VAL A 231 20.29 5.16 4.04
C VAL A 231 19.13 4.92 5.03
N ALA A 232 18.86 3.66 5.38
CA ALA A 232 17.73 3.29 6.24
C ALA A 232 17.69 4.05 7.57
N GLN A 233 18.84 4.29 8.18
CA GLN A 233 18.95 5.03 9.45
C GLN A 233 18.59 6.52 9.32
N MET A 234 18.81 7.14 8.16
CA MET A 234 18.39 8.53 7.90
C MET A 234 16.86 8.66 7.84
N ALA A 235 16.16 7.58 7.56
CA ALA A 235 14.71 7.48 7.53
C ALA A 235 14.11 6.89 8.81
N ASN A 236 14.91 6.73 9.87
CA ASN A 236 14.53 6.16 11.16
C ASN A 236 13.92 4.75 11.08
N LEU A 237 14.25 3.95 10.06
CA LEU A 237 13.66 2.62 9.87
C LEU A 237 14.01 1.64 11.00
N GLN A 238 15.01 1.91 11.82
CA GLN A 238 15.32 1.13 13.02
C GLN A 238 14.24 1.26 14.12
N LEU A 239 13.29 2.20 13.97
CA LEU A 239 12.21 2.43 14.93
C LEU A 239 10.85 1.89 14.44
N LEU A 240 10.81 1.33 13.23
CA LEU A 240 9.59 0.87 12.55
C LEU A 240 9.60 -0.66 12.41
#